data_7781bd76a0e7cdadc31f75bbe8c0a0e4
#
_entry.id   7781bd76a0e7cdadc31f75bbe8c0a0e4
#
_cell.length_a   1.000
_cell.length_b   1.000
_cell.length_c   1.000
_cell.angle_alpha   90.00
_cell.angle_beta   90.00
_cell.angle_gamma   90.00
#
_symmetry.space_group_name_H-M   'P 1'
#
loop_
_entity.id
_entity.type
_entity.pdbx_description
1 polymer ?
#
loop_
_entity_poly.entity_id
_entity_poly.type
_entity_poly.pdbx_seq_one_letter_code
_entity_poly.pdbx_strand_id
1 'polypeptide(L)'
;KEELFEELKKDYVSGVTFSGGEPTLQAKALIPLFQRLKEQSIHICIDTNGSIWNEEVKELLQWTDLVLLDIKEFNNVRHRQLTERSNEQTIRTAGWLEKNGKPFWLRYVLVPGYSSFEEDIRALGEHFKNYQMIQRVEILPYHTLGVHKYEAMGKEYKLNGIKENTLKQLETAKTLFGEYFNTVYLN
;
A
#
# COMPACT_ATOMS: atom_id res chain seq x y z
N LYS A 1 11.77 -20.84 3.49
CA LYS A 1 12.30 -19.68 4.24
C LYS A 1 13.82 -19.71 4.30
N GLU A 2 14.45 -20.84 4.64
CA GLU A 2 15.91 -21.00 4.61
C GLU A 2 16.47 -20.78 3.20
N GLU A 3 15.84 -21.39 2.20
CA GLU A 3 16.24 -21.24 0.79
C GLU A 3 16.22 -19.77 0.32
N LEU A 4 15.15 -19.01 0.63
CA LEU A 4 15.06 -17.58 0.35
C LEU A 4 16.15 -16.79 1.07
N PHE A 5 16.43 -17.12 2.33
CA PHE A 5 17.47 -16.44 3.11
C PHE A 5 18.87 -16.68 2.54
N GLU A 6 19.19 -17.92 2.13
CA GLU A 6 20.47 -18.24 1.50
C GLU A 6 20.61 -17.64 0.10
N GLU A 7 19.51 -17.47 -0.63
CA GLU A 7 19.49 -16.77 -1.92
C GLU A 7 19.77 -15.27 -1.76
N LEU A 8 19.16 -14.60 -0.80
CA LEU A 8 19.39 -13.19 -0.48
C LEU A 8 20.83 -12.88 -0.04
N LYS A 9 21.56 -13.86 0.53
CA LYS A 9 22.96 -13.70 0.89
C LYS A 9 23.93 -13.73 -0.32
N LYS A 10 23.54 -14.37 -1.41
CA LYS A 10 24.44 -14.61 -2.56
C LYS A 10 24.70 -13.35 -3.37
N ASP A 11 23.76 -12.40 -3.40
CA ASP A 11 23.75 -11.30 -4.36
C ASP A 11 23.73 -9.93 -3.68
N TYR A 12 24.65 -9.53 -2.84
CA TYR A 12 24.75 -8.16 -2.25
C TYR A 12 23.41 -7.40 -2.18
N VAL A 13 22.36 -8.07 -1.70
CA VAL A 13 21.02 -7.52 -1.64
C VAL A 13 20.99 -6.46 -0.53
N SER A 14 20.76 -5.20 -0.90
CA SER A 14 20.64 -4.10 0.05
C SER A 14 19.26 -4.00 0.71
N GLY A 15 18.23 -4.58 0.09
CA GLY A 15 16.87 -4.56 0.59
C GLY A 15 15.95 -5.57 -0.08
N VAL A 16 14.85 -5.88 0.58
CA VAL A 16 13.82 -6.81 0.11
C VAL A 16 12.44 -6.23 0.35
N THR A 17 11.55 -6.40 -0.62
CA THR A 17 10.13 -6.04 -0.48
C THR A 17 9.29 -7.30 -0.38
N PHE A 18 8.54 -7.43 0.70
CA PHE A 18 7.54 -8.47 0.89
C PHE A 18 6.20 -7.98 0.36
N SER A 19 5.72 -8.63 -0.68
CA SER A 19 4.46 -8.35 -1.36
C SER A 19 3.71 -9.65 -1.65
N GLY A 20 2.65 -9.60 -2.44
CA GLY A 20 1.87 -10.77 -2.85
C GLY A 20 0.39 -10.54 -2.67
N GLY A 21 -0.40 -11.46 -2.06
CA GLY A 21 -1.77 -11.20 -1.71
C GLY A 21 -1.87 -10.15 -0.59
N GLU A 22 -1.71 -10.59 0.66
CA GLU A 22 -1.56 -9.70 1.82
C GLU A 22 -0.53 -10.35 2.77
N PRO A 23 0.72 -9.84 2.82
CA PRO A 23 1.79 -10.48 3.59
C PRO A 23 1.53 -10.46 5.09
N THR A 24 0.77 -9.50 5.62
CA THR A 24 0.44 -9.43 7.06
C THR A 24 -0.43 -10.59 7.54
N LEU A 25 -1.10 -11.32 6.64
CA LEU A 25 -1.73 -12.61 6.97
C LEU A 25 -0.74 -13.66 7.49
N GLN A 26 0.53 -13.53 7.12
CA GLN A 26 1.61 -14.43 7.50
C GLN A 26 2.54 -13.80 8.56
N ALA A 27 2.11 -12.73 9.25
CA ALA A 27 2.95 -11.95 10.15
C ALA A 27 3.75 -12.82 11.11
N LYS A 28 3.09 -13.70 11.87
CA LYS A 28 3.74 -14.63 12.80
C LYS A 28 4.86 -15.47 12.15
N ALA A 29 4.67 -15.87 10.91
CA ALA A 29 5.64 -16.67 10.18
C ALA A 29 6.78 -15.85 9.57
N LEU A 30 6.57 -14.55 9.34
CA LEU A 30 7.56 -13.64 8.78
C LEU A 30 8.48 -13.02 9.83
N ILE A 31 8.02 -12.84 11.07
CA ILE A 31 8.80 -12.22 12.15
C ILE A 31 10.21 -12.83 12.29
N PRO A 32 10.40 -14.15 12.43
CA PRO A 32 11.75 -14.71 12.54
C PRO A 32 12.63 -14.46 11.32
N LEU A 33 12.03 -14.39 10.13
CA LEU A 33 12.76 -14.06 8.90
C LEU A 33 13.21 -12.60 8.91
N PHE A 34 12.32 -11.66 9.31
CA PHE A 34 12.64 -10.24 9.39
C PHE A 34 13.77 -9.98 10.40
N GLN A 35 13.73 -10.63 11.56
CA GLN A 35 14.80 -10.56 12.56
C GLN A 35 16.15 -10.96 11.96
N ARG A 36 16.23 -12.11 11.29
CA ARG A 36 17.46 -12.58 10.63
C ARG A 36 17.95 -11.65 9.51
N LEU A 37 17.02 -11.05 8.73
CA LEU A 37 17.37 -10.07 7.70
C LEU A 37 17.95 -8.81 8.31
N LYS A 38 17.40 -8.34 9.43
CA LYS A 38 17.93 -7.18 10.17
C LYS A 38 19.32 -7.44 10.76
N GLU A 39 19.62 -8.65 11.24
CA GLU A 39 20.97 -9.04 11.67
C GLU A 39 22.00 -8.94 10.54
N GLN A 40 21.56 -9.06 9.28
CA GLN A 40 22.41 -8.90 8.09
C GLN A 40 22.36 -7.47 7.51
N SER A 41 21.76 -6.51 8.23
CA SER A 41 21.58 -5.12 7.76
C SER A 41 20.82 -4.99 6.45
N ILE A 42 19.96 -5.95 6.11
CA ILE A 42 19.12 -5.90 4.93
C ILE A 42 17.90 -5.01 5.22
N HIS A 43 17.66 -4.05 4.34
CA HIS A 43 16.49 -3.17 4.43
C HIS A 43 15.20 -3.94 4.09
N ILE A 44 14.19 -3.82 4.94
CA ILE A 44 12.94 -4.56 4.80
C ILE A 44 11.81 -3.61 4.46
N CYS A 45 11.17 -3.84 3.32
CA CYS A 45 9.94 -3.17 2.91
C CYS A 45 8.77 -4.16 2.93
N ILE A 46 7.58 -3.71 3.34
CA ILE A 46 6.35 -4.50 3.26
C ILE A 46 5.29 -3.75 2.46
N ASP A 47 4.66 -4.44 1.52
CA ASP A 47 3.55 -3.95 0.70
C ASP A 47 2.25 -4.51 1.26
N THR A 48 1.41 -3.65 1.84
CA THR A 48 0.20 -4.06 2.58
C THR A 48 -0.97 -3.11 2.37
N ASN A 49 -2.17 -3.64 2.43
CA ASN A 49 -3.39 -2.82 2.48
C ASN A 49 -3.73 -2.34 3.92
N GLY A 50 -2.96 -2.76 4.92
CA GLY A 50 -3.11 -2.33 6.31
C GLY A 50 -4.42 -2.74 6.99
N SER A 51 -5.20 -3.66 6.40
CA SER A 51 -6.53 -4.03 6.92
C SER A 51 -6.49 -5.07 8.04
N ILE A 52 -5.34 -5.73 8.24
CA ILE A 52 -5.16 -6.73 9.29
C ILE A 52 -4.41 -6.11 10.45
N TRP A 53 -4.95 -6.30 11.66
CA TRP A 53 -4.38 -5.70 12.86
C TRP A 53 -4.48 -6.64 14.05
N ASN A 54 -3.33 -7.08 14.53
CA ASN A 54 -3.15 -7.91 15.73
C ASN A 54 -1.73 -7.69 16.28
N GLU A 55 -1.37 -8.35 17.35
CA GLU A 55 -0.05 -8.17 17.98
C GLU A 55 1.08 -8.65 17.07
N GLU A 56 0.90 -9.73 16.32
CA GLU A 56 1.89 -10.23 15.37
C GLU A 56 2.16 -9.23 14.23
N VAL A 57 1.12 -8.53 13.74
CA VAL A 57 1.29 -7.48 12.73
C VAL A 57 2.05 -6.29 13.30
N LYS A 58 1.74 -5.86 14.53
CA LYS A 58 2.48 -4.79 15.20
C LYS A 58 3.95 -5.14 15.38
N GLU A 59 4.24 -6.37 15.81
CA GLU A 59 5.61 -6.87 15.96
C GLU A 59 6.33 -6.92 14.60
N LEU A 60 5.69 -7.45 13.55
CA LEU A 60 6.25 -7.48 12.21
C LEU A 60 6.62 -6.08 11.71
N LEU A 61 5.73 -5.09 11.93
CA LEU A 61 5.96 -3.70 11.54
C LEU A 61 7.10 -3.04 12.33
N GLN A 62 7.40 -3.50 13.54
CA GLN A 62 8.59 -3.03 14.29
C GLN A 62 9.90 -3.41 13.59
N TRP A 63 9.95 -4.58 12.96
CA TRP A 63 11.11 -5.06 12.19
C TRP A 63 11.16 -4.52 10.76
N THR A 64 10.12 -3.80 10.32
CA THR A 64 10.02 -3.22 8.97
C THR A 64 10.65 -1.83 8.93
N ASP A 65 11.42 -1.54 7.88
CA ASP A 65 12.04 -0.23 7.67
C ASP A 65 11.14 0.72 6.88
N LEU A 66 10.36 0.19 5.94
CA LEU A 66 9.47 0.97 5.10
C LEU A 66 8.17 0.21 4.85
N VAL A 67 7.05 0.89 4.96
CA VAL A 67 5.73 0.32 4.62
C VAL A 67 5.19 0.98 3.35
N LEU A 68 4.83 0.17 2.35
CA LEU A 68 4.04 0.62 1.21
C LEU A 68 2.58 0.38 1.59
N LEU A 69 1.88 1.45 1.96
CA LEU A 69 0.51 1.34 2.47
C LEU A 69 -0.50 1.71 1.38
N ASP A 70 -1.26 0.72 0.94
CA ASP A 70 -2.30 0.89 -0.06
C ASP A 70 -3.59 1.45 0.53
N ILE A 71 -3.99 2.65 0.14
CA ILE A 71 -5.32 3.20 0.38
C ILE A 71 -6.08 3.18 -0.96
N LYS A 72 -7.08 2.30 -1.06
CA LYS A 72 -7.82 2.09 -2.32
C LYS A 72 -8.84 3.20 -2.59
N GLU A 73 -9.40 3.79 -1.55
CA GLU A 73 -10.30 4.93 -1.57
C GLU A 73 -10.41 5.49 -0.14
N PHE A 74 -10.45 6.80 0.02
CA PHE A 74 -10.53 7.43 1.34
C PHE A 74 -11.95 7.49 1.88
N ASN A 75 -12.94 7.77 1.01
CA ASN A 75 -14.34 7.73 1.38
C ASN A 75 -14.78 6.29 1.69
N ASN A 76 -15.15 6.01 2.94
CA ASN A 76 -15.45 4.65 3.40
C ASN A 76 -16.63 4.01 2.65
N VAL A 77 -17.62 4.79 2.19
CA VAL A 77 -18.74 4.26 1.43
C VAL A 77 -18.26 3.79 0.05
N ARG A 78 -17.52 4.63 -0.67
CA ARG A 78 -16.94 4.28 -1.98
C ARG A 78 -15.89 3.17 -1.84
N HIS A 79 -15.09 3.19 -0.76
CA HIS A 79 -14.17 2.09 -0.47
C HIS A 79 -14.88 0.74 -0.34
N ARG A 80 -16.03 0.70 0.34
CA ARG A 80 -16.84 -0.51 0.45
C ARG A 80 -17.42 -0.95 -0.89
N GLN A 81 -17.80 -0.01 -1.75
CA GLN A 81 -18.26 -0.33 -3.12
C GLN A 81 -17.14 -0.96 -3.95
N LEU A 82 -15.90 -0.47 -3.80
CA LEU A 82 -14.73 -0.94 -4.54
C LEU A 82 -14.18 -2.28 -4.00
N THR A 83 -14.09 -2.44 -2.68
CA THR A 83 -13.36 -3.52 -2.02
C THR A 83 -14.22 -4.47 -1.18
N GLU A 84 -15.51 -4.15 -0.96
CA GLU A 84 -16.45 -4.82 -0.03
C GLU A 84 -16.04 -4.72 1.45
N ARG A 85 -15.04 -3.90 1.78
CA ARG A 85 -14.51 -3.75 3.13
C ARG A 85 -14.43 -2.29 3.55
N SER A 86 -14.39 -2.05 4.86
CA SER A 86 -14.11 -0.72 5.41
C SER A 86 -12.62 -0.40 5.28
N ASN A 87 -12.29 0.90 5.06
CA ASN A 87 -10.93 1.41 5.11
C ASN A 87 -10.49 1.86 6.51
N GLU A 88 -11.36 1.80 7.50
CA GLU A 88 -11.10 2.31 8.86
C GLU A 88 -9.83 1.71 9.48
N GLN A 89 -9.63 0.39 9.30
CA GLN A 89 -8.42 -0.23 9.85
C GLN A 89 -7.16 0.22 9.10
N THR A 90 -7.21 0.37 7.77
CA THR A 90 -6.09 0.91 6.99
C THR A 90 -5.69 2.31 7.47
N ILE A 91 -6.68 3.19 7.72
CA ILE A 91 -6.44 4.54 8.24
C ILE A 91 -5.86 4.49 9.67
N ARG A 92 -6.36 3.59 10.54
CA ARG A 92 -5.78 3.37 11.88
C ARG A 92 -4.33 2.86 11.80
N THR A 93 -4.05 1.98 10.84
CA THR A 93 -2.67 1.49 10.59
C THR A 93 -1.75 2.63 10.20
N ALA A 94 -2.17 3.53 9.30
CA ALA A 94 -1.41 4.74 8.97
C ALA A 94 -1.15 5.61 10.22
N GLY A 95 -2.16 5.84 11.06
CA GLY A 95 -2.01 6.57 12.32
C GLY A 95 -1.04 5.91 13.29
N TRP A 96 -1.01 4.59 13.34
CA TRP A 96 -0.03 3.87 14.16
C TRP A 96 1.40 4.00 13.61
N LEU A 97 1.58 3.93 12.29
CA LEU A 97 2.88 4.14 11.64
C LEU A 97 3.42 5.53 11.97
N GLU A 98 2.60 6.57 11.81
CA GLU A 98 2.94 7.95 12.17
C GLU A 98 3.38 8.05 13.63
N LYS A 99 2.54 7.56 14.56
CA LYS A 99 2.79 7.64 16.01
C LYS A 99 4.07 6.92 16.44
N ASN A 100 4.45 5.85 15.74
CA ASN A 100 5.62 5.04 16.08
C ASN A 100 6.87 5.38 15.25
N GLY A 101 6.85 6.49 14.50
CA GLY A 101 8.00 6.94 13.71
C GLY A 101 8.37 5.98 12.59
N LYS A 102 7.40 5.21 12.05
CA LYS A 102 7.64 4.24 10.99
C LYS A 102 7.42 4.89 9.63
N PRO A 103 8.47 5.01 8.80
CA PRO A 103 8.34 5.58 7.48
C PRO A 103 7.38 4.77 6.61
N PHE A 104 6.56 5.45 5.84
CA PHE A 104 5.71 4.78 4.86
C PHE A 104 5.47 5.63 3.61
N TRP A 105 5.15 4.95 2.51
CA TRP A 105 4.64 5.57 1.31
C TRP A 105 3.14 5.32 1.27
N LEU A 106 2.40 6.37 0.97
CA LEU A 106 0.98 6.28 0.75
C LEU A 106 0.75 5.95 -0.73
N ARG A 107 0.18 4.79 -1.01
CA ARG A 107 -0.11 4.34 -2.37
C ARG A 107 -1.61 4.43 -2.65
N TYR A 108 -1.95 5.06 -3.73
CA TYR A 108 -3.33 5.30 -4.12
C TYR A 108 -3.60 4.80 -5.53
N VAL A 109 -4.44 3.78 -5.67
CA VAL A 109 -4.85 3.27 -6.99
C VAL A 109 -5.96 4.15 -7.52
N LEU A 110 -5.69 4.86 -8.61
CA LEU A 110 -6.65 5.77 -9.24
C LEU A 110 -7.55 5.01 -10.20
N VAL A 111 -8.74 4.59 -9.74
CA VAL A 111 -9.72 3.86 -10.54
C VAL A 111 -10.79 4.85 -11.04
N PRO A 112 -10.92 5.06 -12.37
CA PRO A 112 -11.92 5.98 -12.93
C PRO A 112 -13.34 5.65 -12.46
N GLY A 113 -14.04 6.65 -11.91
CA GLY A 113 -15.41 6.51 -11.40
C GLY A 113 -15.55 5.79 -10.06
N TYR A 114 -14.43 5.38 -9.41
CA TYR A 114 -14.45 4.73 -8.10
C TYR A 114 -13.57 5.45 -7.06
N SER A 115 -12.32 5.76 -7.41
CA SER A 115 -11.37 6.45 -6.54
C SER A 115 -10.75 7.69 -7.20
N SER A 116 -11.37 8.21 -8.25
CA SER A 116 -10.90 9.38 -9.00
C SER A 116 -11.66 10.67 -8.66
N PHE A 117 -12.41 10.70 -7.58
CA PHE A 117 -13.17 11.87 -7.16
C PHE A 117 -12.27 12.88 -6.46
N GLU A 118 -12.28 14.13 -6.93
CA GLU A 118 -11.42 15.20 -6.40
C GLU A 118 -11.70 15.46 -4.92
N GLU A 119 -12.97 15.43 -4.51
CA GLU A 119 -13.35 15.65 -3.12
C GLU A 119 -12.76 14.59 -2.17
N ASP A 120 -12.61 13.34 -2.62
CA ASP A 120 -12.06 12.26 -1.79
C ASP A 120 -10.53 12.35 -1.74
N ILE A 121 -9.88 12.73 -2.85
CA ILE A 121 -8.44 13.01 -2.89
C ILE A 121 -8.11 14.17 -1.95
N ARG A 122 -8.90 15.25 -1.98
CA ARG A 122 -8.74 16.40 -1.07
C ARG A 122 -8.97 16.01 0.39
N ALA A 123 -10.01 15.23 0.68
CA ALA A 123 -10.30 14.74 2.03
C ALA A 123 -9.15 13.86 2.56
N LEU A 124 -8.55 13.01 1.72
CA LEU A 124 -7.36 12.24 2.05
C LEU A 124 -6.17 13.16 2.33
N GLY A 125 -5.93 14.14 1.46
CA GLY A 125 -4.87 15.12 1.63
C GLY A 125 -5.00 15.89 2.94
N GLU A 126 -6.18 16.42 3.24
CA GLU A 126 -6.46 17.12 4.50
C GLU A 126 -6.21 16.24 5.73
N HIS A 127 -6.59 14.96 5.66
CA HIS A 127 -6.40 14.02 6.77
C HIS A 127 -4.91 13.77 7.06
N PHE A 128 -4.10 13.63 6.02
CA PHE A 128 -2.71 13.19 6.14
C PHE A 128 -1.66 14.31 6.04
N LYS A 129 -2.02 15.54 5.69
CA LYS A 129 -1.08 16.65 5.44
C LYS A 129 -0.08 16.93 6.57
N ASN A 130 -0.42 16.58 7.81
CA ASN A 130 0.44 16.82 8.97
C ASN A 130 1.28 15.59 9.36
N TYR A 131 1.16 14.47 8.65
CA TYR A 131 1.95 13.27 8.92
C TYR A 131 3.39 13.47 8.45
N GLN A 132 4.34 13.21 9.34
CA GLN A 132 5.78 13.38 9.09
C GLN A 132 6.41 12.08 8.55
N MET A 133 5.78 10.93 8.78
CA MET A 133 6.30 9.64 8.37
C MET A 133 5.92 9.27 6.95
N ILE A 134 5.04 10.02 6.29
CA ILE A 134 4.76 9.87 4.86
C ILE A 134 5.95 10.44 4.07
N GLN A 135 6.79 9.58 3.52
CA GLN A 135 7.93 9.99 2.70
C GLN A 135 7.53 10.41 1.30
N ARG A 136 6.49 9.77 0.75
CA ARG A 136 5.91 10.12 -0.56
C ARG A 136 4.51 9.55 -0.75
N VAL A 137 3.82 10.09 -1.74
CA VAL A 137 2.58 9.55 -2.28
C VAL A 137 2.88 8.94 -3.66
N GLU A 138 2.41 7.72 -3.90
CA GLU A 138 2.45 7.06 -5.20
C GLU A 138 1.04 6.91 -5.75
N ILE A 139 0.78 7.54 -6.88
CA ILE A 139 -0.45 7.34 -7.64
C ILE A 139 -0.21 6.19 -8.61
N LEU A 140 -0.97 5.13 -8.43
CA LEU A 140 -0.93 3.95 -9.27
C LEU A 140 -2.07 4.02 -10.28
N PRO A 141 -1.78 4.17 -11.57
CA PRO A 141 -2.82 4.13 -12.61
C PRO A 141 -3.58 2.79 -12.57
N TYR A 142 -4.88 2.85 -12.76
CA TYR A 142 -5.66 1.64 -12.95
C TYR A 142 -5.27 0.96 -14.28
N HIS A 143 -5.07 -0.34 -14.22
CA HIS A 143 -4.79 -1.20 -15.36
C HIS A 143 -5.52 -2.54 -15.25
N THR A 144 -5.73 -3.19 -16.38
CA THR A 144 -6.49 -4.45 -16.48
C THR A 144 -5.64 -5.72 -16.36
N LEU A 145 -4.34 -5.60 -16.07
CA LEU A 145 -3.39 -6.73 -16.00
C LEU A 145 -3.78 -7.83 -14.99
N GLY A 146 -4.60 -7.49 -13.98
CA GLY A 146 -5.05 -8.46 -12.97
C GLY A 146 -6.30 -9.27 -13.35
N VAL A 147 -6.98 -8.95 -14.45
CA VAL A 147 -8.28 -9.55 -14.83
C VAL A 147 -8.19 -11.07 -14.95
N HIS A 148 -7.13 -11.57 -15.61
CA HIS A 148 -6.90 -13.01 -15.78
C HIS A 148 -6.83 -13.79 -14.46
N LYS A 149 -6.44 -13.15 -13.34
CA LYS A 149 -6.41 -13.80 -12.02
C LYS A 149 -7.82 -14.05 -11.48
N TYR A 150 -8.75 -13.13 -11.75
CA TYR A 150 -10.16 -13.31 -11.38
C TYR A 150 -10.80 -14.42 -12.19
N GLU A 151 -10.52 -14.48 -13.48
CA GLU A 151 -10.98 -15.55 -14.39
C GLU A 151 -10.44 -16.91 -13.90
N ALA A 152 -9.16 -17.00 -13.60
CA ALA A 152 -8.53 -18.22 -13.07
C ALA A 152 -9.12 -18.68 -11.72
N MET A 153 -9.65 -17.75 -10.92
CA MET A 153 -10.33 -18.05 -9.65
C MET A 153 -11.84 -18.31 -9.82
N GLY A 154 -12.38 -18.24 -11.05
CA GLY A 154 -13.82 -18.36 -11.33
C GLY A 154 -14.64 -17.22 -10.73
N LYS A 155 -14.04 -16.03 -10.55
CA LYS A 155 -14.68 -14.85 -9.97
C LYS A 155 -14.96 -13.80 -11.04
N GLU A 156 -16.11 -13.14 -10.91
CA GLU A 156 -16.42 -11.99 -11.75
C GLU A 156 -15.51 -10.80 -11.39
N TYR A 157 -14.97 -10.15 -12.41
CA TYR A 157 -14.19 -8.93 -12.25
C TYR A 157 -15.11 -7.71 -12.23
N LYS A 158 -15.30 -7.11 -11.06
CA LYS A 158 -16.25 -6.01 -10.83
C LYS A 158 -15.98 -4.74 -11.64
N LEU A 159 -14.74 -4.50 -12.01
CA LEU A 159 -14.34 -3.34 -12.81
C LEU A 159 -14.34 -3.62 -14.31
N ASN A 160 -15.10 -4.63 -14.74
CA ASN A 160 -15.24 -4.95 -16.16
C ASN A 160 -15.79 -3.74 -16.92
N GLY A 161 -15.14 -3.39 -18.04
CA GLY A 161 -15.52 -2.23 -18.87
C GLY A 161 -14.98 -0.88 -18.38
N ILE A 162 -14.33 -0.80 -17.22
CA ILE A 162 -13.64 0.41 -16.79
C ILE A 162 -12.40 0.61 -17.66
N LYS A 163 -12.29 1.78 -18.27
CA LYS A 163 -11.13 2.17 -19.08
C LYS A 163 -9.98 2.61 -18.18
N GLU A 164 -8.77 2.42 -18.67
CA GLU A 164 -7.57 2.95 -18.03
C GLU A 164 -7.61 4.49 -17.91
N ASN A 165 -6.81 5.04 -17.03
CA ASN A 165 -6.74 6.48 -16.82
C ASN A 165 -6.23 7.21 -18.08
N THR A 166 -6.81 8.34 -18.38
CA THR A 166 -6.22 9.30 -19.32
C THR A 166 -5.07 10.06 -18.64
N LEU A 167 -4.11 10.54 -19.43
CA LEU A 167 -3.04 11.40 -18.93
C LEU A 167 -3.59 12.60 -18.14
N LYS A 168 -4.65 13.22 -18.61
CA LYS A 168 -5.30 14.34 -17.92
C LYS A 168 -5.80 13.95 -16.52
N GLN A 169 -6.41 12.79 -16.36
CA GLN A 169 -6.86 12.31 -15.04
C GLN A 169 -5.68 12.09 -14.09
N LEU A 170 -4.59 11.53 -14.59
CA LEU A 170 -3.38 11.29 -13.80
C LEU A 170 -2.71 12.60 -13.37
N GLU A 171 -2.58 13.56 -14.29
CA GLU A 171 -2.03 14.88 -14.00
C GLU A 171 -2.91 15.67 -13.02
N THR A 172 -4.23 15.59 -13.16
CA THR A 172 -5.16 16.20 -12.20
C THR A 172 -4.97 15.61 -10.82
N ALA A 173 -4.95 14.29 -10.68
CA ALA A 173 -4.73 13.64 -9.40
C ALA A 173 -3.36 14.01 -8.79
N LYS A 174 -2.30 14.04 -9.62
CA LYS A 174 -0.96 14.45 -9.18
C LYS A 174 -0.95 15.90 -8.66
N THR A 175 -1.64 16.80 -9.34
CA THR A 175 -1.77 18.19 -8.91
C THR A 175 -2.50 18.31 -7.56
N LEU A 176 -3.62 17.58 -7.41
CA LEU A 176 -4.40 17.58 -6.17
C LEU A 176 -3.60 17.02 -4.99
N PHE A 177 -2.91 15.89 -5.16
CA PHE A 177 -2.02 15.37 -4.11
C PHE A 177 -0.87 16.32 -3.80
N GLY A 178 -0.33 17.02 -4.81
CA GLY A 178 0.73 18.01 -4.66
C GLY A 178 0.35 19.25 -3.84
N GLU A 179 -0.96 19.52 -3.63
CA GLU A 179 -1.41 20.59 -2.72
C GLU A 179 -1.14 20.24 -1.24
N TYR A 180 -0.95 18.96 -0.92
CA TYR A 180 -0.83 18.45 0.45
C TYR A 180 0.52 17.77 0.75
N PHE A 181 1.20 17.23 -0.29
CA PHE A 181 2.41 16.44 -0.13
C PHE A 181 3.53 16.95 -1.03
N ASN A 182 4.72 17.06 -0.46
CA ASN A 182 5.91 17.56 -1.20
C ASN A 182 6.41 16.59 -2.27
N THR A 183 6.14 15.30 -2.12
CA THR A 183 6.69 14.25 -2.97
C THR A 183 5.56 13.36 -3.50
N VAL A 184 5.20 13.55 -4.78
CA VAL A 184 4.13 12.82 -5.45
C VAL A 184 4.63 12.22 -6.76
N TYR A 185 4.54 10.89 -6.88
CA TYR A 185 4.92 10.14 -8.08
C TYR A 185 3.70 9.56 -8.81
N LEU A 186 3.80 9.53 -10.12
CA LEU A 186 2.98 8.68 -10.99
C LEU A 186 3.84 7.46 -11.36
N ASN A 187 3.35 6.27 -11.05
CA ASN A 187 4.03 5.01 -11.40
C ASN A 187 3.33 4.30 -12.53
#